data_8e4c7d0eff7816bffde2536c1af1b19a
#
_entry.id   8e4c7d0eff7816bffde2536c1af1b19a
#
_cell.length_a   1.000
_cell.length_b   1.000
_cell.length_c   1.000
_cell.angle_alpha   90.00
_cell.angle_beta   90.00
_cell.angle_gamma   90.00
#
_symmetry.space_group_name_H-M   'P 1'
#
loop_
_entity.id
_entity.type
_entity.pdbx_description
1 polymer ?
#
loop_
_entity_poly.entity_id
_entity_poly.type
_entity_poly.pdbx_seq_one_letter_code
_entity_poly.pdbx_strand_id
1 'polypeptide(L)'
;MPVIPLGRLTLELPFCGTVAAGFPSPADDYLEERLSLDKYIIKNPSSTFFLKVEGLSMKGAGIYPDDILVVDRSLEPQPGDVIVAVLEGEFTVKRFVKEGGHYYLKPENTEYTPILLHADLDFMAWGVVTHVIHKPYEL
;
A
#
# COMPACT_ATOMS: atom_id res chain seq x y z
N MET A 1 33.99 7.32 -17.95
CA MET A 1 32.71 7.66 -17.33
C MET A 1 32.72 7.18 -15.88
N PRO A 2 32.47 8.07 -14.93
CA PRO A 2 32.44 7.62 -13.54
C PRO A 2 31.26 6.69 -13.28
N VAL A 3 31.49 5.63 -12.54
CA VAL A 3 30.45 4.71 -12.12
C VAL A 3 29.86 5.24 -10.82
N ILE A 4 28.57 5.55 -10.84
CA ILE A 4 27.85 6.00 -9.65
C ILE A 4 27.15 4.77 -9.05
N PRO A 5 27.47 4.40 -7.80
CA PRO A 5 26.75 3.30 -7.13
C PRO A 5 25.23 3.58 -7.10
N LEU A 6 24.42 2.58 -7.40
CA LEU A 6 22.96 2.71 -7.43
C LEU A 6 22.40 3.28 -6.12
N GLY A 7 22.96 2.90 -4.98
CA GLY A 7 22.51 3.40 -3.68
C GLY A 7 22.75 4.88 -3.44
N ARG A 8 23.51 5.55 -4.29
CA ARG A 8 23.75 7.00 -4.21
C ARG A 8 22.97 7.80 -5.21
N LEU A 9 22.32 7.16 -6.18
CA LEU A 9 21.46 7.82 -7.13
C LEU A 9 20.13 8.13 -6.44
N THR A 10 19.88 9.43 -6.27
CA THR A 10 18.62 9.90 -5.71
C THR A 10 17.98 10.85 -6.72
N LEU A 11 16.80 10.49 -7.17
CA LEU A 11 16.00 11.37 -8.00
C LEU A 11 15.12 12.21 -7.09
N GLU A 12 15.31 13.52 -7.17
CA GLU A 12 14.50 14.48 -6.42
C GLU A 12 13.77 15.39 -7.40
N LEU A 13 12.49 15.58 -7.16
CA LEU A 13 11.64 16.44 -7.98
C LEU A 13 11.03 17.55 -7.11
N PRO A 14 10.67 18.69 -7.73
CA PRO A 14 10.07 19.78 -6.97
C PRO A 14 8.76 19.36 -6.31
N PHE A 15 8.61 19.73 -5.05
CA PHE A 15 7.36 19.57 -4.29
C PHE A 15 6.74 20.95 -4.16
N CYS A 16 5.60 21.16 -4.82
CA CYS A 16 4.99 22.47 -4.99
C CYS A 16 3.86 22.79 -4.00
N GLY A 17 3.75 22.00 -2.94
CA GLY A 17 2.76 22.25 -1.88
C GLY A 17 1.43 21.57 -2.12
N THR A 18 0.38 22.16 -1.57
CA THR A 18 -0.94 21.56 -1.49
C THR A 18 -1.89 22.19 -2.51
N VAL A 19 -2.74 21.38 -3.11
CA VAL A 19 -3.81 21.84 -3.99
C VAL A 19 -5.16 21.37 -3.44
N ALA A 20 -6.16 22.25 -3.49
CA ALA A 20 -7.50 21.91 -3.03
C ALA A 20 -8.22 21.05 -4.07
N ALA A 21 -8.86 19.98 -3.62
CA ALA A 21 -9.62 19.08 -4.50
C ALA A 21 -11.08 19.51 -4.70
N GLY A 22 -11.55 20.51 -3.95
CA GLY A 22 -12.91 21.05 -4.07
C GLY A 22 -12.88 22.44 -4.67
N PHE A 23 -13.10 23.46 -3.82
CA PHE A 23 -13.07 24.84 -4.27
C PHE A 23 -11.65 25.27 -4.63
N PRO A 24 -11.51 26.14 -5.66
CA PRO A 24 -10.19 26.66 -6.00
C PRO A 24 -9.57 27.42 -4.84
N SER A 25 -8.25 27.25 -4.68
CA SER A 25 -7.46 28.02 -3.73
C SER A 25 -6.62 29.06 -4.48
N PRO A 26 -6.27 30.20 -3.84
CA PRO A 26 -5.32 31.12 -4.44
C PRO A 26 -4.01 30.40 -4.75
N ALA A 27 -3.43 30.74 -5.89
CA ALA A 27 -2.09 30.25 -6.22
C ALA A 27 -1.08 31.02 -5.39
N ASP A 28 -0.63 30.43 -4.30
CA ASP A 28 0.39 31.02 -3.45
C ASP A 28 1.78 30.69 -3.98
N ASP A 29 2.76 31.49 -3.57
CA ASP A 29 4.15 31.17 -3.82
C ASP A 29 4.47 29.83 -3.14
N TYR A 30 4.98 28.88 -3.90
CA TYR A 30 5.40 27.62 -3.32
C TYR A 30 6.84 27.69 -2.80
N LEU A 31 7.10 26.96 -1.72
CA LEU A 31 8.45 26.79 -1.22
C LEU A 31 9.18 25.79 -2.12
N GLU A 32 10.45 26.07 -2.41
CA GLU A 32 11.28 25.16 -3.19
C GLU A 32 11.71 23.97 -2.33
N GLU A 33 10.77 23.06 -2.11
CA GLU A 33 11.08 21.77 -1.52
C GLU A 33 11.29 20.75 -2.62
N ARG A 34 12.06 19.73 -2.30
CA ARG A 34 12.31 18.65 -3.23
C ARG A 34 11.93 17.32 -2.58
N LEU A 35 11.35 16.44 -3.36
CA LEU A 35 10.88 15.15 -2.89
C LEU A 35 11.58 14.03 -3.67
N SER A 36 12.16 13.09 -2.94
CA SER A 36 12.58 11.81 -3.50
C SER A 36 11.47 10.80 -3.23
N LEU A 37 10.83 10.29 -4.28
CA LEU A 37 9.73 9.35 -4.16
C LEU A 37 10.16 8.06 -3.45
N ASP A 38 11.35 7.55 -3.79
CA ASP A 38 11.89 6.36 -3.15
C ASP A 38 12.03 6.54 -1.65
N LYS A 39 12.61 7.66 -1.22
CA LYS A 39 12.80 7.93 0.21
C LYS A 39 11.48 8.19 0.93
N TYR A 40 10.52 8.77 0.25
CA TYR A 40 9.21 9.07 0.82
C TYR A 40 8.40 7.80 1.06
N ILE A 41 8.43 6.86 0.12
CA ILE A 41 7.60 5.66 0.14
C ILE A 41 8.31 4.48 0.78
N ILE A 42 9.60 4.27 0.46
CA ILE A 42 10.32 3.06 0.86
C ILE A 42 11.20 3.37 2.07
N LYS A 43 10.73 2.98 3.25
CA LYS A 43 11.46 3.19 4.51
C LYS A 43 12.46 2.08 4.79
N ASN A 44 12.17 0.87 4.34
CA ASN A 44 12.99 -0.31 4.58
C ASN A 44 13.29 -1.03 3.25
N PRO A 45 14.30 -0.54 2.48
CA PRO A 45 14.54 -1.07 1.13
C PRO A 45 14.80 -2.57 1.06
N SER A 46 15.48 -3.14 2.06
CA SER A 46 15.82 -4.57 2.05
C SER A 46 14.62 -5.49 2.27
N SER A 47 13.49 -4.95 2.74
CA SER A 47 12.28 -5.72 3.05
C SER A 47 11.06 -5.26 2.27
N THR A 48 11.23 -4.36 1.30
CA THR A 48 10.13 -3.80 0.52
C THR A 48 10.05 -4.45 -0.86
N PHE A 49 8.85 -4.85 -1.23
CA PHE A 49 8.54 -5.55 -2.48
C PHE A 49 7.34 -4.91 -3.16
N PHE A 50 7.24 -5.12 -4.47
CA PHE A 50 6.09 -4.67 -5.24
C PHE A 50 5.26 -5.88 -5.68
N LEU A 51 3.94 -5.77 -5.59
CA LEU A 51 3.01 -6.77 -6.09
C LEU A 51 1.92 -6.09 -6.91
N LYS A 52 1.51 -6.73 -8.00
CA LYS A 52 0.40 -6.24 -8.82
C LYS A 52 -0.91 -6.85 -8.33
N VAL A 53 -1.97 -6.03 -8.27
CA VAL A 53 -3.29 -6.45 -7.80
C VAL A 53 -4.11 -7.07 -8.92
N GLU A 54 -4.78 -8.18 -8.60
CA GLU A 54 -5.84 -8.75 -9.41
C GLU A 54 -7.14 -8.75 -8.59
N GLY A 55 -8.27 -8.56 -9.26
CA GLY A 55 -9.58 -8.61 -8.63
C GLY A 55 -10.01 -7.31 -7.95
N LEU A 56 -11.24 -7.33 -7.43
CA LEU A 56 -11.93 -6.15 -6.92
C LEU A 56 -12.22 -6.21 -5.41
N SER A 57 -11.68 -7.20 -4.69
CA SER A 57 -12.02 -7.40 -3.28
C SER A 57 -11.65 -6.23 -2.37
N MET A 58 -10.77 -5.35 -2.82
CA MET A 58 -10.27 -4.22 -2.02
C MET A 58 -10.63 -2.85 -2.61
N LYS A 59 -11.59 -2.78 -3.53
CA LYS A 59 -11.96 -1.51 -4.17
C LYS A 59 -12.43 -0.45 -3.17
N GLY A 60 -13.07 -0.84 -2.09
CA GLY A 60 -13.50 0.09 -1.04
C GLY A 60 -12.35 0.74 -0.27
N ALA A 61 -11.16 0.16 -0.33
CA ALA A 61 -9.94 0.74 0.22
C ALA A 61 -9.14 1.54 -0.83
N GLY A 62 -9.71 1.74 -2.03
CA GLY A 62 -9.02 2.45 -3.11
C GLY A 62 -7.99 1.61 -3.84
N ILE A 63 -8.11 0.30 -3.77
CA ILE A 63 -7.20 -0.65 -4.43
C ILE A 63 -7.94 -1.35 -5.56
N TYR A 64 -7.44 -1.18 -6.78
CA TYR A 64 -8.10 -1.65 -8.00
C TYR A 64 -7.18 -2.60 -8.79
N PRO A 65 -7.77 -3.39 -9.72
CA PRO A 65 -6.94 -4.23 -10.60
C PRO A 65 -5.84 -3.43 -11.30
N ASP A 66 -4.69 -4.06 -11.47
CA ASP A 66 -3.46 -3.50 -12.04
C ASP A 66 -2.73 -2.48 -11.19
N ASP A 67 -3.26 -2.12 -10.02
CA ASP A 67 -2.51 -1.31 -9.06
C ASP A 67 -1.26 -2.04 -8.60
N ILE A 68 -0.23 -1.27 -8.24
CA ILE A 68 0.99 -1.82 -7.66
C ILE A 68 0.97 -1.55 -6.16
N LEU A 69 1.09 -2.60 -5.38
CA LEU A 69 1.22 -2.50 -3.93
C LEU A 69 2.68 -2.36 -3.56
N VAL A 70 2.97 -1.44 -2.66
CA VAL A 70 4.26 -1.33 -1.99
C VAL A 70 4.12 -2.07 -0.67
N VAL A 71 4.86 -3.16 -0.50
CA VAL A 71 4.69 -4.09 0.63
C VAL A 71 5.97 -4.16 1.42
N ASP A 72 5.90 -3.87 2.71
CA ASP A 72 7.03 -3.98 3.62
C ASP A 72 6.87 -5.21 4.50
N ARG A 73 7.79 -6.16 4.34
CA ARG A 73 7.76 -7.43 5.07
C ARG A 73 8.37 -7.34 6.46
N SER A 74 9.04 -6.24 6.80
CA SER A 74 9.61 -6.04 8.13
C SER A 74 8.61 -5.55 9.16
N LEU A 75 7.46 -5.05 8.71
CA LEU A 75 6.44 -4.51 9.60
C LEU A 75 5.57 -5.63 10.15
N GLU A 76 5.28 -5.55 11.45
CA GLU A 76 4.32 -6.43 12.08
C GLU A 76 2.91 -5.89 11.82
N PRO A 77 1.99 -6.72 11.28
CA PRO A 77 0.62 -6.27 11.03
C PRO A 77 -0.08 -5.81 12.32
N GLN A 78 -0.78 -4.69 12.22
CA GLN A 78 -1.62 -4.16 13.27
C GLN A 78 -3.07 -4.14 12.78
N PRO A 79 -4.05 -4.28 13.68
CA PRO A 79 -5.45 -4.14 13.29
C PRO A 79 -5.70 -2.83 12.54
N GLY A 80 -6.35 -2.92 11.40
CA GLY A 80 -6.59 -1.80 10.50
C GLY A 80 -5.66 -1.77 9.29
N ASP A 81 -4.55 -2.49 9.33
CA ASP A 81 -3.62 -2.55 8.20
C ASP A 81 -4.20 -3.36 7.04
N VAL A 82 -3.89 -2.92 5.83
CA VAL A 82 -4.04 -3.76 4.64
C VAL A 82 -2.78 -4.62 4.55
N ILE A 83 -2.97 -5.92 4.46
CA ILE A 83 -1.86 -6.87 4.41
C ILE A 83 -1.94 -7.74 3.18
N VAL A 84 -0.79 -8.23 2.76
CA VAL A 84 -0.68 -9.36 1.85
C VAL A 84 -0.56 -10.60 2.73
N ALA A 85 -1.50 -11.52 2.57
CA ALA A 85 -1.54 -12.77 3.32
C ALA A 85 -1.31 -13.95 2.39
N VAL A 86 -0.71 -15.00 2.91
CA VAL A 86 -0.73 -16.31 2.28
C VAL A 86 -1.79 -17.13 3.00
N LEU A 87 -2.84 -17.45 2.29
CA LEU A 87 -4.00 -18.16 2.82
C LEU A 87 -4.20 -19.44 2.01
N GLU A 88 -4.10 -20.59 2.69
CA GLU A 88 -4.19 -21.89 2.02
C GLU A 88 -3.27 -22.00 0.80
N GLY A 89 -2.05 -21.48 0.94
CA GLY A 89 -1.03 -21.50 -0.11
C GLY A 89 -1.16 -20.42 -1.19
N GLU A 90 -2.15 -19.55 -1.11
CA GLU A 90 -2.40 -18.52 -2.11
C GLU A 90 -2.23 -17.12 -1.55
N PHE A 91 -1.68 -16.20 -2.36
CA PHE A 91 -1.60 -14.80 -1.99
C PHE A 91 -2.97 -14.12 -2.08
N THR A 92 -3.28 -13.32 -1.09
CA THR A 92 -4.48 -12.48 -1.09
C THR A 92 -4.19 -11.15 -0.40
N VAL A 93 -4.94 -10.10 -0.77
CA VAL A 93 -4.84 -8.77 -0.16
C VAL A 93 -6.13 -8.51 0.59
N LYS A 94 -6.02 -8.24 1.88
CA LYS A 94 -7.18 -8.04 2.73
C LYS A 94 -6.84 -7.05 3.84
N ARG A 95 -7.86 -6.50 4.47
CA ARG A 95 -7.68 -5.72 5.69
C ARG A 95 -7.62 -6.65 6.90
N PHE A 96 -6.60 -6.48 7.71
CA PHE A 96 -6.45 -7.20 8.97
C PHE A 96 -7.24 -6.45 10.03
N VAL A 97 -8.25 -7.09 10.63
CA VAL A 97 -9.12 -6.44 11.61
C VAL A 97 -9.28 -7.30 12.85
N LYS A 98 -9.61 -6.63 13.95
CA LYS A 98 -9.94 -7.28 15.21
C LYS A 98 -11.34 -6.84 15.63
N GLU A 99 -12.25 -7.81 15.78
CA GLU A 99 -13.64 -7.56 16.19
C GLU A 99 -14.07 -8.62 17.21
N GLY A 100 -14.62 -8.17 18.33
CA GLY A 100 -15.12 -9.09 19.37
C GLY A 100 -14.09 -10.05 19.92
N GLY A 101 -12.83 -9.65 20.00
CA GLY A 101 -11.75 -10.50 20.48
C GLY A 101 -11.21 -11.49 19.43
N HIS A 102 -11.74 -11.47 18.23
CA HIS A 102 -11.31 -12.33 17.14
C HIS A 102 -10.65 -11.51 16.01
N TYR A 103 -9.77 -12.17 15.25
CA TYR A 103 -9.09 -11.56 14.11
C TYR A 103 -9.68 -12.08 12.81
N TYR A 104 -9.80 -11.17 11.85
CA TYR A 104 -10.37 -11.48 10.53
C TYR A 104 -9.50 -10.90 9.43
N LEU A 105 -9.55 -11.54 8.27
CA LEU A 105 -9.16 -10.94 7.00
C LEU A 105 -10.43 -10.46 6.33
N LYS A 106 -10.55 -9.15 6.19
CA LYS A 106 -11.78 -8.52 5.70
C LYS A 106 -11.56 -7.89 4.33
N PRO A 107 -12.34 -8.27 3.32
CA PRO A 107 -12.31 -7.56 2.04
C PRO A 107 -12.98 -6.19 2.20
N GLU A 108 -12.53 -5.23 1.41
CA GLU A 108 -13.14 -3.91 1.32
C GLU A 108 -14.10 -3.85 0.12
N ASN A 109 -14.97 -4.85 0.03
CA ASN A 109 -15.96 -4.99 -0.99
C ASN A 109 -17.09 -5.85 -0.43
N THR A 110 -18.31 -5.31 -0.43
CA THR A 110 -19.49 -5.97 0.17
C THR A 110 -19.88 -7.28 -0.51
N GLU A 111 -19.40 -7.53 -1.73
CA GLU A 111 -19.64 -8.78 -2.45
C GLU A 111 -18.78 -9.94 -1.96
N TYR A 112 -17.83 -9.69 -1.07
CA TYR A 112 -16.91 -10.71 -0.56
C TYR A 112 -17.09 -10.87 0.95
N THR A 113 -16.86 -12.09 1.45
CA THR A 113 -17.09 -12.47 2.84
C THR A 113 -15.81 -12.35 3.67
N PRO A 114 -15.90 -11.81 4.92
CA PRO A 114 -14.76 -11.84 5.85
C PRO A 114 -14.33 -13.26 6.19
N ILE A 115 -13.05 -13.44 6.45
CA ILE A 115 -12.46 -14.73 6.80
C ILE A 115 -11.98 -14.68 8.26
N LEU A 116 -12.56 -15.53 9.11
CA LEU A 116 -12.12 -15.65 10.50
C LEU A 116 -10.76 -16.35 10.55
N LEU A 117 -9.81 -15.74 11.23
CA LEU A 117 -8.51 -16.37 11.49
C LEU A 117 -8.61 -17.25 12.73
N HIS A 118 -8.22 -18.52 12.59
CA HIS A 118 -8.23 -19.49 13.66
C HIS A 118 -7.01 -20.42 13.55
N ALA A 119 -6.75 -21.18 14.61
CA ALA A 119 -5.54 -21.99 14.73
C ALA A 119 -5.38 -23.06 13.63
N ASP A 120 -6.48 -23.55 13.08
CA ASP A 120 -6.45 -24.61 12.06
C ASP A 120 -6.37 -24.06 10.63
N LEU A 121 -6.43 -22.74 10.48
CA LEU A 121 -6.34 -22.09 9.17
C LEU A 121 -4.87 -21.95 8.77
N ASP A 122 -4.55 -22.41 7.56
CA ASP A 122 -3.20 -22.19 7.00
C ASP A 122 -3.07 -20.74 6.54
N PHE A 123 -2.52 -19.91 7.41
CA PHE A 123 -2.43 -18.48 7.24
C PHE A 123 -1.06 -17.97 7.66
N MET A 124 -0.52 -17.05 6.85
CA MET A 124 0.68 -16.30 7.19
C MET A 124 0.52 -14.88 6.68
N ALA A 125 0.83 -13.89 7.53
CA ALA A 125 0.96 -12.51 7.08
C ALA A 125 2.29 -12.37 6.35
N TRP A 126 2.24 -12.11 5.05
CA TRP A 126 3.44 -12.00 4.24
C TRP A 126 4.08 -10.62 4.33
N GLY A 127 3.27 -9.58 4.39
CA GLY A 127 3.75 -8.22 4.52
C GLY A 127 2.62 -7.22 4.67
N VAL A 128 2.98 -5.99 5.04
CA VAL A 128 2.03 -4.87 5.22
C VAL A 128 2.09 -3.97 4.00
N VAL A 129 0.93 -3.65 3.45
CA VAL A 129 0.82 -2.70 2.34
C VAL A 129 0.96 -1.29 2.92
N THR A 130 2.01 -0.59 2.52
CA THR A 130 2.27 0.77 3.00
C THR A 130 1.73 1.83 2.06
N HIS A 131 1.75 1.54 0.77
CA HIS A 131 1.31 2.47 -0.28
C HIS A 131 0.75 1.70 -1.46
N VAL A 132 -0.04 2.39 -2.26
CA VAL A 132 -0.60 1.87 -3.50
C VAL A 132 -0.24 2.82 -4.62
N ILE A 133 0.32 2.30 -5.71
CA ILE A 133 0.59 3.07 -6.91
C ILE A 133 -0.59 2.84 -7.85
N HIS A 134 -1.40 3.86 -8.01
CA HIS A 134 -2.63 3.81 -8.79
C HIS A 134 -2.59 4.85 -9.89
N LYS A 135 -2.92 4.44 -11.10
CA LYS A 135 -3.07 5.35 -12.22
C LYS A 135 -4.54 5.75 -12.33
N PRO A 136 -4.89 7.05 -12.32
CA PRO A 136 -6.29 7.46 -12.45
C PRO A 136 -6.89 6.97 -13.77
N TYR A 137 -8.12 6.45 -13.71
CA TYR A 137 -8.87 6.05 -14.88
C TYR A 137 -10.37 6.19 -14.61
N GLU A 138 -11.14 6.20 -15.67
CA GLU A 138 -12.59 6.19 -15.53
C GLU A 138 -13.07 4.81 -15.09
N LEU A 139 -13.99 4.80 -14.13
CA LEU A 139 -14.61 3.58 -13.63
C LEU A 139 -15.95 3.34 -14.29
#